data_741d7faab3993ec5113f12fd394cdbba
#
_entry.id   741d7faab3993ec5113f12fd394cdbba
#
_cell.length_a   1.000
_cell.length_b   1.000
_cell.length_c   1.000
_cell.angle_alpha   90.00
_cell.angle_beta   90.00
_cell.angle_gamma   90.00
#
_symmetry.space_group_name_H-M   'P 1'
#
loop_
_entity.id
_entity.type
_entity.pdbx_description
1 polymer ?
#
loop_
_entity_poly.entity_id
_entity_poly.type
_entity_poly.pdbx_seq_one_letter_code
_entity_poly.pdbx_strand_id
1 'polypeptide(L)'
;MTAGIWLLFYDIAAADRDHYVDWFHRRHIPEKLARPGYRWAAHFEAPAGPNNTDLYHYIAMFGGDSTRVFLDPSPAQLKLTQSDEARAMMARRLNPSSAILAHEWSWFSPADAHAGTALDTPCAGINAPHIQILTIEGPAHDEMIGSACAQKLAPGFARHEKAIACHKMTNVMGWPRHMMLFAQNDISPAVRGCGPLDLPLAPDDLSILTDLGDAVKMAMRWGRRIWPT
;
A
#
# COMPACT_ATOMS: atom_id res chain seq x y z
N MET A 1 6.13 18.97 -5.58
CA MET A 1 6.20 18.64 -4.12
C MET A 1 6.00 17.14 -3.96
N THR A 2 6.76 16.48 -3.10
CA THR A 2 6.63 15.04 -2.85
C THR A 2 5.32 14.77 -2.11
N ALA A 3 4.42 14.02 -2.70
CA ALA A 3 3.17 13.63 -2.05
C ALA A 3 3.44 12.71 -0.85
N GLY A 4 2.66 12.88 0.21
CA GLY A 4 2.71 12.02 1.37
C GLY A 4 1.63 10.95 1.29
N ILE A 5 1.90 9.77 1.83
CA ILE A 5 0.94 8.69 1.95
C ILE A 5 1.00 8.14 3.37
N TRP A 6 -0.14 8.08 4.05
CA TRP A 6 -0.27 7.34 5.29
C TRP A 6 -0.84 5.97 4.96
N LEU A 7 -0.02 4.94 5.08
CA LEU A 7 -0.34 3.56 4.79
C LEU A 7 -0.60 2.81 6.10
N LEU A 8 -1.66 2.02 6.12
CA LEU A 8 -2.04 1.18 7.26
C LEU A 8 -2.27 -0.25 6.77
N PHE A 9 -1.75 -1.19 7.54
CA PHE A 9 -2.08 -2.62 7.44
C PHE A 9 -2.75 -3.05 8.74
N TYR A 10 -3.79 -3.84 8.66
CA TYR A 10 -4.46 -4.44 9.81
C TYR A 10 -5.35 -5.59 9.37
N ASP A 11 -5.78 -6.38 10.33
CA ASP A 11 -6.70 -7.49 10.13
C ASP A 11 -7.98 -7.20 10.91
N ILE A 12 -9.10 -7.75 10.44
CA ILE A 12 -10.41 -7.71 11.12
C ILE A 12 -10.96 -9.13 11.14
N ALA A 13 -11.50 -9.54 12.28
CA ALA A 13 -12.22 -10.81 12.40
C ALA A 13 -13.46 -10.81 11.49
N ALA A 14 -13.77 -11.94 10.88
CA ALA A 14 -14.90 -12.08 9.97
C ALA A 14 -16.22 -11.64 10.62
N ALA A 15 -16.41 -11.93 11.89
CA ALA A 15 -17.59 -11.52 12.66
C ALA A 15 -17.77 -10.01 12.79
N ASP A 16 -16.68 -9.24 12.76
CA ASP A 16 -16.69 -7.79 12.91
C ASP A 16 -16.65 -7.04 11.55
N ARG A 17 -16.41 -7.77 10.46
CA ARG A 17 -16.08 -7.22 9.15
C ARG A 17 -17.08 -6.18 8.66
N ASP A 18 -18.33 -6.57 8.53
CA ASP A 18 -19.34 -5.72 7.88
C ASP A 18 -19.61 -4.44 8.68
N HIS A 19 -19.68 -4.56 10.02
CA HIS A 19 -19.84 -3.42 10.89
C HIS A 19 -18.64 -2.48 10.86
N TYR A 20 -17.42 -3.03 10.85
CA TYR A 20 -16.20 -2.24 10.76
C TYR A 20 -16.07 -1.52 9.43
N VAL A 21 -16.31 -2.21 8.31
CA VAL A 21 -16.20 -1.65 6.97
C VAL A 21 -17.23 -0.54 6.75
N ASP A 22 -18.48 -0.72 7.18
CA ASP A 22 -19.52 0.31 7.10
C ASP A 22 -19.11 1.57 7.86
N TRP A 23 -18.68 1.43 9.13
CA TRP A 23 -18.19 2.56 9.92
C TRP A 23 -16.97 3.23 9.27
N PHE A 24 -16.01 2.44 8.81
CA PHE A 24 -14.77 2.96 8.23
C PHE A 24 -15.03 3.80 6.98
N HIS A 25 -15.92 3.33 6.09
CA HIS A 25 -16.26 4.01 4.85
C HIS A 25 -17.17 5.22 5.05
N ARG A 26 -18.17 5.11 5.92
CA ARG A 26 -19.19 6.16 6.07
C ARG A 26 -18.80 7.26 7.06
N ARG A 27 -17.92 6.97 8.00
CA ARG A 27 -17.50 7.92 9.04
C ARG A 27 -16.02 8.19 9.02
N HIS A 28 -15.20 7.18 9.21
CA HIS A 28 -13.77 7.38 9.45
C HIS A 28 -13.03 7.98 8.25
N ILE A 29 -13.24 7.46 7.04
CA ILE A 29 -12.62 8.02 5.83
C ILE A 29 -13.09 9.47 5.58
N PRO A 30 -14.40 9.79 5.58
CA PRO A 30 -14.87 11.18 5.41
C PRO A 30 -14.31 12.14 6.46
N GLU A 31 -14.24 11.74 7.73
CA GLU A 31 -13.63 12.55 8.80
C GLU A 31 -12.15 12.84 8.55
N LYS A 32 -11.42 11.86 8.00
CA LYS A 32 -10.01 12.06 7.63
C LYS A 32 -9.88 12.99 6.43
N LEU A 33 -10.68 12.80 5.39
CA LEU A 33 -10.67 13.61 4.18
C LEU A 33 -11.11 15.07 4.43
N ALA A 34 -11.89 15.33 5.48
CA ALA A 34 -12.23 16.69 5.87
C ALA A 34 -11.06 17.48 6.49
N ARG A 35 -9.93 16.82 6.78
CA ARG A 35 -8.76 17.49 7.36
C ARG A 35 -7.97 18.23 6.30
N PRO A 36 -7.42 19.42 6.61
CA PRO A 36 -6.58 20.16 5.70
C PRO A 36 -5.40 19.33 5.17
N GLY A 37 -5.21 19.36 3.86
CA GLY A 37 -4.09 18.66 3.20
C GLY A 37 -4.29 17.19 2.91
N TYR A 38 -5.35 16.55 3.44
CA TYR A 38 -5.76 15.21 2.99
C TYR A 38 -6.46 15.35 1.64
N ARG A 39 -6.08 14.52 0.66
CA ARG A 39 -6.54 14.66 -0.73
C ARG A 39 -7.37 13.49 -1.21
N TRP A 40 -7.01 12.28 -0.80
CA TRP A 40 -7.69 11.06 -1.22
C TRP A 40 -7.53 9.98 -0.17
N ALA A 41 -8.34 8.94 -0.28
CA ALA A 41 -8.18 7.70 0.47
C ALA A 41 -8.43 6.52 -0.46
N ALA A 42 -7.96 5.34 -0.08
CA ALA A 42 -8.28 4.08 -0.72
C ALA A 42 -8.27 2.96 0.32
N HIS A 43 -9.18 2.00 0.17
CA HIS A 43 -9.29 0.86 1.07
C HIS A 43 -9.38 -0.43 0.26
N PHE A 44 -8.53 -1.37 0.60
CA PHE A 44 -8.40 -2.66 -0.07
C PHE A 44 -8.56 -3.79 0.94
N GLU A 45 -9.11 -4.89 0.47
CA GLU A 45 -9.36 -6.09 1.26
C GLU A 45 -8.79 -7.31 0.56
N ALA A 46 -8.20 -8.21 1.32
CA ALA A 46 -7.90 -9.57 0.91
C ALA A 46 -8.42 -10.57 1.95
N PRO A 47 -9.05 -11.68 1.53
CA PRO A 47 -9.33 -12.77 2.46
C PRO A 47 -8.01 -13.35 2.99
N ALA A 48 -7.98 -13.67 4.25
CA ALA A 48 -6.87 -14.41 4.83
C ALA A 48 -6.90 -15.84 4.29
N GLY A 49 -6.14 -16.11 3.28
CA GLY A 49 -5.88 -17.42 2.63
C GLY A 49 -6.86 -18.58 2.83
N PRO A 50 -6.75 -19.65 2.08
CA PRO A 50 -7.73 -20.74 2.10
C PRO A 50 -7.84 -21.47 3.46
N ASN A 51 -6.84 -21.34 4.31
CA ASN A 51 -6.77 -22.02 5.61
C ASN A 51 -7.17 -21.12 6.80
N ASN A 52 -7.54 -19.86 6.57
CA ASN A 52 -7.97 -18.94 7.61
C ASN A 52 -9.10 -18.06 7.10
N THR A 53 -10.32 -18.54 7.21
CA THR A 53 -11.55 -17.82 6.80
C THR A 53 -12.04 -16.83 7.86
N ASP A 54 -11.42 -16.80 9.03
CA ASP A 54 -11.90 -16.04 10.19
C ASP A 54 -11.31 -14.63 10.23
N LEU A 55 -10.38 -14.30 9.32
CA LEU A 55 -9.73 -13.01 9.22
C LEU A 55 -9.82 -12.43 7.81
N TYR A 56 -9.87 -11.10 7.73
CA TYR A 56 -9.69 -10.33 6.51
C TYR A 56 -8.50 -9.39 6.69
N HIS A 57 -7.62 -9.34 5.70
CA HIS A 57 -6.49 -8.41 5.66
C HIS A 57 -6.91 -7.11 4.97
N TYR A 58 -6.51 -6.00 5.53
CA TYR A 58 -6.83 -4.68 4.99
C TYR A 58 -5.57 -3.87 4.72
N ILE A 59 -5.65 -3.09 3.64
CA ILE A 59 -4.71 -2.04 3.30
C ILE A 59 -5.52 -0.76 3.19
N ALA A 60 -5.29 0.20 4.09
CA ALA A 60 -5.90 1.51 4.00
C ALA A 60 -4.83 2.56 3.70
N MET A 61 -5.12 3.47 2.79
CA MET A 61 -4.22 4.53 2.39
C MET A 61 -4.93 5.87 2.44
N PHE A 62 -4.20 6.89 2.91
CA PHE A 62 -4.59 8.29 2.84
C PHE A 62 -3.47 9.06 2.16
N GLY A 63 -3.80 9.76 1.08
CA GLY A 63 -2.86 10.63 0.38
C GLY A 63 -3.02 12.07 0.82
N GLY A 64 -1.91 12.78 0.87
CA GLY A 64 -1.87 14.19 1.25
C GLY A 64 -0.84 14.98 0.45
N ASP A 65 -0.87 16.30 0.62
CA ASP A 65 0.02 17.23 -0.09
C ASP A 65 1.51 16.96 0.20
N SER A 66 1.80 16.43 1.39
CA SER A 66 3.15 16.06 1.82
C SER A 66 3.07 15.12 3.03
N THR A 67 4.19 14.53 3.42
CA THR A 67 4.30 13.74 4.66
C THR A 67 4.01 14.55 5.92
N ARG A 68 4.25 15.87 5.90
CA ARG A 68 3.95 16.78 7.01
C ARG A 68 2.48 16.73 7.42
N VAL A 69 1.57 16.60 6.46
CA VAL A 69 0.12 16.52 6.71
C VAL A 69 -0.25 15.40 7.70
N PHE A 70 0.53 14.32 7.72
CA PHE A 70 0.33 13.18 8.61
C PHE A 70 1.15 13.24 9.90
N LEU A 71 1.97 14.28 10.06
CA LEU A 71 2.84 14.46 11.22
C LEU A 71 2.41 15.64 12.10
N ASP A 72 1.50 16.50 11.58
CA ASP A 72 1.03 17.70 12.27
C ASP A 72 -0.49 17.86 12.09
N PRO A 73 -1.30 17.29 12.99
CA PRO A 73 -0.96 16.41 14.12
C PRO A 73 -0.58 14.98 13.69
N SER A 74 0.30 14.35 14.45
CA SER A 74 0.72 12.96 14.23
C SER A 74 -0.42 11.95 14.54
N PRO A 75 -0.34 10.69 14.02
CA PRO A 75 -1.30 9.65 14.36
C PRO A 75 -1.43 9.39 15.87
N ALA A 76 -0.33 9.53 16.62
CA ALA A 76 -0.35 9.38 18.07
C ALA A 76 -1.16 10.50 18.76
N GLN A 77 -0.95 11.75 18.31
CA GLN A 77 -1.73 12.90 18.82
C GLN A 77 -3.21 12.76 18.46
N LEU A 78 -3.52 12.31 17.24
CA LEU A 78 -4.90 12.10 16.82
C LEU A 78 -5.64 11.04 17.63
N LYS A 79 -4.94 10.03 18.15
CA LYS A 79 -5.55 9.03 19.06
C LYS A 79 -6.06 9.64 20.34
N LEU A 80 -5.44 10.70 20.85
CA LEU A 80 -5.83 11.35 22.10
C LEU A 80 -7.19 12.06 21.99
N THR A 81 -7.59 12.47 20.79
CA THR A 81 -8.82 13.23 20.52
C THR A 81 -9.93 12.41 19.86
N GLN A 82 -9.74 11.08 19.77
CA GLN A 82 -10.75 10.20 19.19
C GLN A 82 -12.00 10.10 20.07
N SER A 83 -13.17 10.02 19.41
CA SER A 83 -14.43 9.67 20.07
C SER A 83 -14.39 8.25 20.66
N ASP A 84 -15.26 7.96 21.61
CA ASP A 84 -15.38 6.62 22.20
C ASP A 84 -15.73 5.58 21.15
N GLU A 85 -16.62 5.93 20.20
CA GLU A 85 -16.96 5.08 19.06
C GLU A 85 -15.72 4.76 18.22
N ALA A 86 -14.95 5.78 17.84
CA ALA A 86 -13.74 5.58 17.04
C ALA A 86 -12.71 4.72 17.78
N ARG A 87 -12.54 4.92 19.10
CA ARG A 87 -11.66 4.07 19.91
C ARG A 87 -12.13 2.60 19.93
N ALA A 88 -13.42 2.36 20.12
CA ALA A 88 -13.98 1.01 20.13
C ALA A 88 -13.81 0.31 18.77
N MET A 89 -14.03 1.01 17.68
CA MET A 89 -13.85 0.47 16.32
C MET A 89 -12.38 0.22 16.00
N MET A 90 -11.48 1.11 16.38
CA MET A 90 -10.04 0.93 16.18
C MET A 90 -9.46 -0.21 17.02
N ALA A 91 -10.03 -0.51 18.18
CA ALA A 91 -9.64 -1.63 19.04
C ALA A 91 -9.96 -3.01 18.42
N ARG A 92 -10.83 -3.07 17.40
CA ARG A 92 -11.12 -4.31 16.65
C ARG A 92 -10.00 -4.70 15.67
N ARG A 93 -9.06 -3.80 15.39
CA ARG A 93 -7.93 -4.08 14.51
C ARG A 93 -6.96 -5.04 15.17
N LEU A 94 -6.67 -6.12 14.47
CA LEU A 94 -5.64 -7.09 14.84
C LEU A 94 -4.38 -6.79 14.02
N ASN A 95 -3.20 -7.04 14.59
CA ASN A 95 -1.91 -6.87 13.95
C ASN A 95 -1.72 -5.49 13.25
N PRO A 96 -2.13 -4.37 13.86
CA PRO A 96 -2.08 -3.08 13.19
C PRO A 96 -0.64 -2.61 13.02
N SER A 97 -0.30 -2.17 11.81
CA SER A 97 0.95 -1.48 11.52
C SER A 97 0.69 -0.28 10.60
N SER A 98 1.55 0.72 10.63
CA SER A 98 1.41 1.90 9.79
C SER A 98 2.76 2.50 9.42
N ALA A 99 2.79 3.15 8.26
CA ALA A 99 3.94 3.87 7.76
C ALA A 99 3.49 5.23 7.20
N ILE A 100 4.34 6.24 7.36
CA ILE A 100 4.20 7.51 6.64
C ILE A 100 5.25 7.53 5.56
N LEU A 101 4.80 7.60 4.32
CA LEU A 101 5.61 7.39 3.14
C LEU A 101 5.74 8.69 2.35
N ALA A 102 6.93 8.97 1.86
CA ALA A 102 7.17 9.91 0.79
C ALA A 102 7.09 9.17 -0.54
N HIS A 103 6.24 9.65 -1.45
CA HIS A 103 6.24 9.17 -2.83
C HIS A 103 7.46 9.72 -3.56
N GLU A 104 8.27 8.85 -4.17
CA GLU A 104 9.49 9.25 -4.87
C GLU A 104 9.24 9.40 -6.37
N TRP A 105 8.76 8.33 -6.99
CA TRP A 105 8.51 8.27 -8.44
C TRP A 105 7.48 7.19 -8.78
N SER A 106 7.01 7.24 -10.03
CA SER A 106 6.08 6.27 -10.61
C SER A 106 6.56 5.78 -11.95
N TRP A 107 6.21 4.56 -12.28
CA TRP A 107 6.38 3.97 -13.59
C TRP A 107 5.02 3.46 -14.08
N PHE A 108 4.61 3.86 -15.28
CA PHE A 108 3.33 3.50 -15.86
C PHE A 108 3.49 2.46 -16.95
N SER A 109 2.49 1.61 -17.13
CA SER A 109 2.48 0.71 -18.29
C SER A 109 2.38 1.53 -19.58
N PRO A 110 2.93 1.03 -20.71
CA PRO A 110 2.82 1.73 -22.00
C PRO A 110 1.38 1.99 -22.45
N ALA A 111 0.45 1.10 -22.10
CA ALA A 111 -0.98 1.26 -22.40
C ALA A 111 -1.60 2.45 -21.65
N ASP A 112 -1.25 2.62 -20.40
CA ASP A 112 -1.80 3.69 -19.54
C ASP A 112 -1.08 5.02 -19.73
N ALA A 113 0.19 4.99 -20.13
CA ALA A 113 0.94 6.20 -20.49
C ALA A 113 0.31 6.97 -21.66
N HIS A 114 -0.44 6.28 -22.54
CA HIS A 114 -1.15 6.88 -23.68
C HIS A 114 -2.59 7.29 -23.34
N ALA A 115 -3.14 6.82 -22.23
CA ALA A 115 -4.53 7.08 -21.84
C ALA A 115 -4.80 8.50 -21.31
N GLY A 116 -3.79 9.38 -21.31
CA GLY A 116 -3.95 10.78 -20.86
C GLY A 116 -4.36 10.92 -19.40
N THR A 117 -4.23 9.86 -18.62
CA THR A 117 -4.34 9.95 -17.15
C THR A 117 -3.26 10.91 -16.70
N ALA A 118 -3.68 12.00 -16.07
CA ALA A 118 -2.77 13.05 -15.64
C ALA A 118 -1.64 12.45 -14.81
N LEU A 119 -0.48 12.30 -15.43
CA LEU A 119 0.75 11.75 -14.83
C LEU A 119 1.21 12.59 -13.60
N ASP A 120 0.64 13.77 -13.45
CA ASP A 120 0.91 14.71 -12.36
C ASP A 120 0.25 14.32 -11.03
N THR A 121 -0.64 13.31 -11.02
CA THR A 121 -1.27 12.89 -9.78
C THR A 121 -0.55 11.63 -9.27
N PRO A 122 0.15 11.70 -8.12
CA PRO A 122 0.80 10.52 -7.51
C PRO A 122 -0.13 9.32 -7.27
N CYS A 123 -1.39 9.50 -7.58
CA CYS A 123 -2.52 8.62 -7.26
C CYS A 123 -3.10 7.88 -8.46
N ALA A 124 -2.65 8.12 -9.69
CA ALA A 124 -3.27 7.51 -10.88
C ALA A 124 -3.35 5.97 -10.78
N GLY A 125 -2.32 5.32 -10.22
CA GLY A 125 -2.34 3.88 -10.01
C GLY A 125 -3.10 3.42 -8.75
N ILE A 126 -3.41 4.32 -7.81
CA ILE A 126 -4.09 3.96 -6.56
C ILE A 126 -5.59 3.74 -6.78
N ASN A 127 -6.13 4.23 -7.88
CA ASN A 127 -7.50 3.91 -8.32
C ASN A 127 -7.62 2.52 -8.98
N ALA A 128 -6.56 1.75 -9.02
CA ALA A 128 -6.58 0.40 -9.57
C ALA A 128 -7.53 -0.52 -8.80
N PRO A 129 -8.17 -1.49 -9.47
CA PRO A 129 -9.01 -2.49 -8.80
C PRO A 129 -8.23 -3.35 -7.81
N HIS A 130 -6.97 -3.60 -8.09
CA HIS A 130 -6.10 -4.45 -7.27
C HIS A 130 -4.74 -3.80 -7.07
N ILE A 131 -4.18 -4.02 -5.88
CA ILE A 131 -2.80 -3.61 -5.56
C ILE A 131 -2.03 -4.74 -4.89
N GLN A 132 -0.71 -4.69 -5.07
CA GLN A 132 0.25 -5.41 -4.25
C GLN A 132 1.25 -4.41 -3.67
N ILE A 133 1.62 -4.59 -2.41
CA ILE A 133 2.63 -3.76 -1.75
C ILE A 133 3.76 -4.67 -1.31
N LEU A 134 4.92 -4.46 -1.90
CA LEU A 134 6.17 -5.08 -1.50
C LEU A 134 6.90 -4.14 -0.53
N THR A 135 7.19 -4.64 0.66
CA THR A 135 8.04 -3.96 1.63
C THR A 135 9.41 -4.61 1.63
N ILE A 136 10.47 -3.80 1.59
CA ILE A 136 11.85 -4.27 1.51
C ILE A 136 12.66 -3.58 2.62
N GLU A 137 13.32 -4.40 3.42
CA GLU A 137 14.17 -3.95 4.53
C GLU A 137 15.56 -4.57 4.39
N GLY A 138 16.59 -3.73 4.36
CA GLY A 138 17.98 -4.15 4.27
C GLY A 138 18.89 -2.93 4.45
N PRO A 139 19.05 -2.42 5.70
CA PRO A 139 19.71 -1.13 5.95
C PRO A 139 21.16 -1.06 5.45
N ALA A 140 21.85 -2.19 5.40
CA ALA A 140 23.21 -2.26 4.85
C ALA A 140 23.25 -2.23 3.30
N HIS A 141 22.10 -2.34 2.62
CA HIS A 141 21.98 -2.48 1.17
C HIS A 141 21.03 -1.46 0.53
N ASP A 142 20.82 -0.34 1.17
CA ASP A 142 19.82 0.67 0.81
C ASP A 142 19.95 1.13 -0.65
N GLU A 143 21.18 1.43 -1.10
CA GLU A 143 21.47 1.83 -2.48
C GLU A 143 21.15 0.71 -3.48
N MET A 144 21.54 -0.53 -3.18
CA MET A 144 21.28 -1.68 -4.05
C MET A 144 19.78 -1.97 -4.16
N ILE A 145 19.05 -1.86 -3.06
CA ILE A 145 17.60 -2.01 -3.04
C ILE A 145 16.94 -0.91 -3.87
N GLY A 146 17.34 0.34 -3.68
CA GLY A 146 16.84 1.46 -4.48
C GLY A 146 17.10 1.27 -5.98
N SER A 147 18.31 0.83 -6.32
CA SER A 147 18.71 0.52 -7.70
C SER A 147 17.90 -0.62 -8.30
N ALA A 148 17.70 -1.72 -7.55
CA ALA A 148 16.87 -2.84 -7.98
C ALA A 148 15.41 -2.41 -8.25
N CYS A 149 14.84 -1.59 -7.36
CA CYS A 149 13.50 -1.04 -7.56
C CYS A 149 13.37 -0.28 -8.88
N ALA A 150 14.35 0.59 -9.19
CA ALA A 150 14.30 1.46 -10.37
C ALA A 150 14.65 0.74 -11.68
N GLN A 151 15.65 -0.16 -11.64
CA GLN A 151 16.22 -0.75 -12.85
C GLN A 151 15.59 -2.09 -13.24
N LYS A 152 14.98 -2.79 -12.28
CA LYS A 152 14.46 -4.15 -12.48
C LYS A 152 12.97 -4.27 -12.12
N LEU A 153 12.60 -3.99 -10.86
CA LEU A 153 11.24 -4.26 -10.41
C LEU A 153 10.19 -3.41 -11.15
N ALA A 154 10.39 -2.10 -11.26
CA ALA A 154 9.43 -1.24 -11.92
C ALA A 154 9.34 -1.48 -13.43
N PRO A 155 10.45 -1.55 -14.19
CA PRO A 155 10.39 -1.89 -15.61
C PRO A 155 9.88 -3.31 -15.88
N GLY A 156 10.23 -4.28 -15.02
CA GLY A 156 9.75 -5.65 -15.11
C GLY A 156 8.23 -5.72 -14.98
N PHE A 157 7.71 -5.08 -13.94
CA PHE A 157 6.27 -5.00 -13.71
C PHE A 157 5.52 -4.28 -14.84
N ALA A 158 6.05 -3.16 -15.35
CA ALA A 158 5.40 -2.38 -16.40
C ALA A 158 5.22 -3.16 -17.73
N ARG A 159 6.00 -4.23 -17.95
CA ARG A 159 5.85 -5.12 -19.10
C ARG A 159 4.71 -6.14 -18.94
N HIS A 160 4.19 -6.29 -17.72
CA HIS A 160 3.09 -7.24 -17.48
C HIS A 160 1.78 -6.71 -18.08
N GLU A 161 1.03 -7.57 -18.75
CA GLU A 161 -0.19 -7.19 -19.47
C GLU A 161 -1.29 -6.57 -18.62
N LYS A 162 -1.30 -6.87 -17.31
CA LYS A 162 -2.29 -6.37 -16.34
C LYS A 162 -1.78 -5.18 -15.53
N ALA A 163 -0.54 -4.75 -15.75
CA ALA A 163 0.06 -3.64 -15.05
C ALA A 163 -0.61 -2.32 -15.43
N ILE A 164 -0.88 -1.49 -14.43
CA ILE A 164 -1.33 -0.11 -14.59
C ILE A 164 -0.15 0.82 -14.25
N ALA A 165 0.32 0.74 -13.02
CA ALA A 165 1.41 1.58 -12.53
C ALA A 165 2.18 0.91 -11.40
N CYS A 166 3.43 1.33 -11.24
CA CYS A 166 4.27 0.99 -10.11
C CYS A 166 4.72 2.29 -9.44
N HIS A 167 4.61 2.35 -8.11
CA HIS A 167 5.01 3.51 -7.32
C HIS A 167 6.10 3.11 -6.33
N LYS A 168 7.20 3.87 -6.32
CA LYS A 168 8.22 3.77 -5.29
C LYS A 168 7.95 4.77 -4.19
N MET A 169 8.01 4.28 -2.97
CA MET A 169 7.78 5.06 -1.77
C MET A 169 8.88 4.78 -0.75
N THR A 170 9.22 5.80 0.05
CA THR A 170 10.16 5.67 1.17
C THR A 170 9.47 6.00 2.47
N ASN A 171 9.62 5.12 3.45
CA ASN A 171 9.11 5.36 4.80
C ASN A 171 9.97 6.41 5.50
N VAL A 172 9.34 7.49 5.93
CA VAL A 172 10.01 8.60 6.61
C VAL A 172 10.11 8.41 8.12
N MET A 173 9.53 7.34 8.66
CA MET A 173 9.42 7.07 10.09
C MET A 173 9.80 5.63 10.47
N GLY A 174 10.92 5.15 10.02
CA GLY A 174 11.42 3.82 10.44
C GLY A 174 11.45 2.77 9.33
N TRP A 175 11.25 1.52 9.69
CA TRP A 175 11.40 0.36 8.82
C TRP A 175 10.07 -0.36 8.58
N PRO A 176 9.89 -1.09 7.47
CA PRO A 176 10.78 -1.16 6.28
C PRO A 176 10.89 0.19 5.58
N ARG A 177 12.07 0.52 5.05
CA ARG A 177 12.33 1.81 4.41
C ARG A 177 11.78 1.87 2.99
N HIS A 178 12.04 0.85 2.18
CA HIS A 178 11.59 0.80 0.80
C HIS A 178 10.25 0.10 0.68
N MET A 179 9.35 0.73 -0.07
CA MET A 179 8.06 0.15 -0.44
C MET A 179 7.77 0.36 -1.92
N MET A 180 7.28 -0.69 -2.58
CA MET A 180 6.79 -0.65 -3.95
C MET A 180 5.31 -0.98 -3.95
N LEU A 181 4.50 -0.13 -4.58
CA LEU A 181 3.09 -0.41 -4.82
C LEU A 181 2.94 -0.75 -6.31
N PHE A 182 2.38 -1.90 -6.57
CA PHE A 182 2.06 -2.42 -7.90
C PHE A 182 0.56 -2.38 -8.10
N ALA A 183 0.09 -1.52 -8.99
CA ALA A 183 -1.31 -1.32 -9.33
C ALA A 183 -1.67 -2.13 -10.57
N GLN A 184 -2.75 -2.92 -10.53
CA GLN A 184 -3.12 -3.87 -11.56
C GLN A 184 -4.62 -3.88 -11.84
N ASN A 185 -4.99 -4.24 -13.08
CA ASN A 185 -6.39 -4.45 -13.47
C ASN A 185 -6.98 -5.74 -12.86
N ASP A 186 -6.14 -6.76 -12.64
CA ASP A 186 -6.54 -8.04 -12.06
C ASP A 186 -5.34 -8.71 -11.40
N ILE A 187 -5.61 -9.51 -10.36
CA ILE A 187 -4.62 -10.38 -9.73
C ILE A 187 -4.99 -11.82 -10.06
N SER A 188 -4.09 -12.52 -10.75
CA SER A 188 -4.29 -13.94 -11.03
C SER A 188 -4.53 -14.72 -9.74
N PRO A 189 -5.47 -15.70 -9.72
CA PRO A 189 -5.67 -16.58 -8.57
C PRO A 189 -4.40 -17.28 -8.07
N ALA A 190 -3.44 -17.52 -8.98
CA ALA A 190 -2.14 -18.12 -8.64
C ALA A 190 -1.25 -17.16 -7.80
N VAL A 191 -1.49 -15.86 -7.88
CA VAL A 191 -0.72 -14.80 -7.18
C VAL A 191 -1.33 -14.46 -5.81
N ARG A 192 -2.40 -15.14 -5.41
CA ARG A 192 -3.06 -14.93 -4.10
C ARG A 192 -2.30 -15.54 -2.92
N GLY A 193 -1.11 -16.08 -3.14
CA GLY A 193 -0.16 -16.41 -2.08
C GLY A 193 0.41 -15.14 -1.42
N CYS A 194 0.89 -15.27 -0.19
CA CYS A 194 1.47 -14.17 0.57
C CYS A 194 3.01 -14.12 0.44
N GLY A 195 3.58 -14.78 -0.57
CA GLY A 195 5.04 -14.81 -0.78
C GLY A 195 5.54 -13.60 -1.58
N PRO A 196 6.74 -13.09 -1.30
CA PRO A 196 7.35 -12.02 -2.09
C PRO A 196 7.61 -12.41 -3.55
N LEU A 197 7.58 -13.71 -3.86
CA LEU A 197 7.76 -14.27 -5.20
C LEU A 197 6.45 -14.31 -6.02
N ASP A 198 5.32 -13.91 -5.44
CA ASP A 198 4.01 -13.90 -6.12
C ASP A 198 3.77 -12.62 -6.95
N LEU A 199 4.80 -11.78 -7.11
CA LEU A 199 4.74 -10.66 -8.06
C LEU A 199 4.75 -11.19 -9.50
N PRO A 200 4.03 -10.55 -10.41
CA PRO A 200 4.07 -10.86 -11.83
C PRO A 200 5.37 -10.30 -12.46
N LEU A 201 6.50 -10.78 -11.96
CA LEU A 201 7.85 -10.41 -12.37
C LEU A 201 8.59 -11.64 -12.89
N ALA A 202 9.46 -11.44 -13.86
CA ALA A 202 10.37 -12.50 -14.25
C ALA A 202 11.35 -12.80 -13.08
N PRO A 203 11.83 -14.06 -12.94
CA PRO A 203 12.83 -14.40 -11.92
C PRO A 203 14.07 -13.49 -11.96
N ASP A 204 14.52 -13.09 -13.13
CA ASP A 204 15.67 -12.20 -13.31
C ASP A 204 15.43 -10.79 -12.78
N ASP A 205 14.17 -10.32 -12.72
CA ASP A 205 13.82 -9.01 -12.16
C ASP A 205 13.94 -9.00 -10.63
N LEU A 206 13.79 -10.16 -9.98
CA LEU A 206 13.92 -10.34 -8.53
C LEU A 206 15.33 -10.76 -8.10
N SER A 207 16.17 -11.23 -9.02
CA SER A 207 17.48 -11.85 -8.71
C SER A 207 18.35 -10.97 -7.82
N ILE A 208 18.46 -9.68 -8.09
CA ILE A 208 19.29 -8.75 -7.30
C ILE A 208 18.88 -8.75 -5.82
N LEU A 209 17.57 -8.83 -5.53
CA LEU A 209 17.10 -8.85 -4.14
C LEU A 209 17.26 -10.23 -3.50
N THR A 210 17.05 -11.30 -4.27
CA THR A 210 17.22 -12.67 -3.78
C THR A 210 18.70 -13.02 -3.55
N ASP A 211 19.61 -12.46 -4.35
CA ASP A 211 21.05 -12.66 -4.21
C ASP A 211 21.63 -12.02 -2.94
N LEU A 212 20.93 -11.04 -2.35
CA LEU A 212 21.28 -10.47 -1.05
C LEU A 212 20.91 -11.40 0.13
N GLY A 213 20.18 -12.47 -0.14
CA GLY A 213 19.85 -13.50 0.84
C GLY A 213 19.15 -12.96 2.09
N ASP A 214 19.52 -13.49 3.24
CA ASP A 214 18.93 -13.12 4.55
C ASP A 214 19.23 -11.68 4.99
N ALA A 215 20.13 -10.98 4.31
CA ALA A 215 20.44 -9.57 4.58
C ALA A 215 19.29 -8.63 4.20
N VAL A 216 18.37 -9.10 3.35
CA VAL A 216 17.19 -8.34 2.91
C VAL A 216 15.92 -9.09 3.27
N LYS A 217 15.07 -8.45 4.06
CA LYS A 217 13.74 -8.97 4.40
C LYS A 217 12.70 -8.37 3.46
N MET A 218 11.90 -9.22 2.87
CA MET A 218 10.80 -8.84 2.00
C MET A 218 9.49 -9.38 2.54
N ALA A 219 8.44 -8.56 2.46
CA ALA A 219 7.09 -9.01 2.72
C ALA A 219 6.13 -8.39 1.71
N MET A 220 5.12 -9.15 1.33
CA MET A 220 4.11 -8.70 0.39
C MET A 220 2.72 -8.75 1.01
N ARG A 221 1.94 -7.74 0.66
CA ARG A 221 0.50 -7.70 0.91
C ARG A 221 -0.23 -7.34 -0.38
N TRP A 222 -1.40 -7.91 -0.57
CA TRP A 222 -2.25 -7.60 -1.69
C TRP A 222 -3.67 -7.27 -1.23
N GLY A 223 -4.45 -6.62 -2.09
CA GLY A 223 -5.86 -6.37 -1.81
C GLY A 223 -6.64 -5.95 -3.06
N ARG A 224 -7.93 -6.30 -3.05
CA ARG A 224 -8.92 -5.79 -3.98
C ARG A 224 -9.53 -4.52 -3.39
N ARG A 225 -9.70 -3.51 -4.22
CA ARG A 225 -10.31 -2.25 -3.79
C ARG A 225 -11.77 -2.45 -3.38
N ILE A 226 -12.12 -1.91 -2.23
CA ILE A 226 -13.48 -1.90 -1.69
C ILE A 226 -13.97 -0.47 -1.39
N TRP A 227 -13.10 0.53 -1.53
CA TRP A 227 -13.45 1.94 -1.44
C TRP A 227 -12.38 2.81 -2.15
N PRO A 228 -12.76 3.90 -2.87
CA PRO A 228 -14.10 4.14 -3.38
C PRO A 228 -14.52 3.04 -4.37
N THR A 229 -15.81 2.80 -4.45
CA THR A 229 -16.40 1.82 -5.37
C THR A 229 -16.71 2.45 -6.70
#